data_30c32c15bdbbc6aec6b5226219a1cd8d
#
_entry.id   30c32c15bdbbc6aec6b5226219a1cd8d
#
_cell.length_a   1.000
_cell.length_b   1.000
_cell.length_c   1.000
_cell.angle_alpha   90.00
_cell.angle_beta   90.00
_cell.angle_gamma   90.00
#
_symmetry.space_group_name_H-M   'P 1'
#
loop_
_entity.id
_entity.type
_entity.pdbx_description
1 polymer ?
#
loop_
_entity_poly.entity_id
_entity_poly.type
_entity_poly.pdbx_seq_one_letter_code
_entity_poly.pdbx_strand_id
1 'polypeptide(L)'
;MPARYFPAGAHFIVAHRDSVILAQKLRDGKIHQDPPGISGHLLEGRYNYDAFVLGAKCSGVYAAVDSSAVCAKPTATKNAGKISLATATEGAAITFTTDGSDPRYSTTAAAYSAAFDGPVGTVVRSVAKKSGKFNSAVGEYTSA
;
A
#
# COMPACT_ATOMS: atom_id res chain seq x y z
N MET A 1 2.26 20.59 3.68
CA MET A 1 3.30 19.61 3.30
C MET A 1 3.77 19.95 1.89
N PRO A 2 5.08 20.07 1.60
CA PRO A 2 5.53 20.38 0.25
C PRO A 2 5.12 19.27 -0.74
N ALA A 3 4.71 19.67 -1.96
CA ALA A 3 4.24 18.75 -3.01
C ALA A 3 5.23 17.59 -3.34
N ARG A 4 6.53 17.81 -3.10
CA ARG A 4 7.59 16.81 -3.32
C ARG A 4 7.47 15.52 -2.47
N TYR A 5 6.66 15.53 -1.39
CA TYR A 5 6.44 14.37 -0.54
C TYR A 5 5.18 13.57 -0.91
N PHE A 6 4.41 14.07 -1.88
CA PHE A 6 3.30 13.31 -2.43
C PHE A 6 3.76 12.47 -3.62
N PRO A 7 3.31 11.21 -3.72
CA PRO A 7 3.49 10.42 -4.94
C PRO A 7 2.86 11.15 -6.14
N ALA A 8 3.40 10.92 -7.33
CA ALA A 8 2.83 11.48 -8.55
C ALA A 8 1.34 11.11 -8.69
N GLY A 9 0.49 12.09 -9.00
CA GLY A 9 -0.95 11.91 -9.13
C GLY A 9 -1.73 11.89 -7.81
N ALA A 10 -1.10 12.16 -6.66
CA ALA A 10 -1.81 12.34 -5.39
C ALA A 10 -2.05 13.83 -5.13
N HIS A 11 -3.31 14.20 -4.81
CA HIS A 11 -3.71 15.57 -4.56
C HIS A 11 -3.79 15.88 -3.07
N PHE A 12 -4.49 15.05 -2.31
CA PHE A 12 -4.57 15.18 -0.86
C PHE A 12 -4.87 13.84 -0.19
N ILE A 13 -4.57 13.77 1.10
CA ILE A 13 -4.86 12.60 1.95
C ILE A 13 -5.62 13.11 3.16
N VAL A 14 -6.74 12.46 3.47
CA VAL A 14 -7.50 12.66 4.70
C VAL A 14 -7.42 11.37 5.51
N ALA A 15 -6.99 11.47 6.76
CA ALA A 15 -6.88 10.32 7.64
C ALA A 15 -7.62 10.58 8.95
N HIS A 16 -8.42 9.62 9.39
CA HIS A 16 -8.96 9.64 10.74
C HIS A 16 -7.80 9.45 11.72
N ARG A 17 -7.80 10.23 12.82
CA ARG A 17 -6.67 10.23 13.78
C ARG A 17 -6.33 8.84 14.34
N ASP A 18 -7.34 7.98 14.52
CA ASP A 18 -7.15 6.64 15.08
C ASP A 18 -6.69 5.61 14.04
N SER A 19 -6.59 5.99 12.77
CA SER A 19 -6.11 5.13 11.68
C SER A 19 -4.61 5.22 11.49
N VAL A 20 -3.98 6.27 12.02
CA VAL A 20 -2.54 6.53 11.90
C VAL A 20 -1.91 6.52 13.27
N ILE A 21 -0.85 5.76 13.43
CA ILE A 21 -0.01 5.76 14.62
C ILE A 21 1.29 6.49 14.29
N LEU A 22 1.60 7.52 15.08
CA LEU A 22 2.91 8.16 15.10
C LEU A 22 3.72 7.58 16.25
N ALA A 23 4.59 6.61 15.95
CA ALA A 23 5.47 6.00 16.91
C ALA A 23 6.72 6.88 17.10
N GLN A 24 6.99 7.29 18.33
CA GLN A 24 8.18 8.05 18.68
C GLN A 24 9.08 7.18 19.57
N LYS A 25 10.28 6.82 19.06
CA LYS A 25 11.19 5.92 19.75
C LYS A 25 12.21 6.69 20.60
N LEU A 26 12.72 7.80 20.10
CA LEU A 26 13.73 8.60 20.76
C LEU A 26 13.39 10.08 20.67
N ARG A 27 13.45 10.73 21.81
CA ARG A 27 13.42 12.19 21.92
C ARG A 27 14.48 12.56 22.95
N ASP A 28 15.61 13.03 22.47
CA ASP A 28 16.74 13.41 23.32
C ASP A 28 17.20 14.81 22.95
N GLY A 29 17.56 15.59 23.95
CA GLY A 29 18.10 16.92 23.81
C GLY A 29 19.28 17.10 24.76
N LYS A 30 20.42 17.58 24.23
CA LYS A 30 21.63 17.87 25.01
C LYS A 30 22.03 19.30 24.81
N ILE A 31 22.46 19.93 25.89
CA ILE A 31 23.09 21.25 25.88
C ILE A 31 24.55 21.05 26.20
N HIS A 32 25.43 21.38 25.27
CA HIS A 32 26.87 21.43 25.49
C HIS A 32 27.24 22.85 25.84
N GLN A 33 27.86 23.02 27.01
CA GLN A 33 28.38 24.31 27.44
C GLN A 33 29.83 24.46 26.95
N ASP A 34 30.11 25.55 26.26
CA ASP A 34 31.41 25.92 25.70
C ASP A 34 32.14 24.77 24.99
N PRO A 35 31.49 24.13 23.96
CA PRO A 35 32.15 23.06 23.21
C PRO A 35 33.33 23.62 22.40
N PRO A 36 34.37 22.83 22.13
CA PRO A 36 35.54 23.27 21.38
C PRO A 36 35.12 23.85 19.99
N GLY A 37 35.59 25.09 19.71
CA GLY A 37 35.33 25.78 18.45
C GLY A 37 34.04 26.58 18.38
N ILE A 38 33.24 26.63 19.44
CA ILE A 38 32.04 27.45 19.55
C ILE A 38 32.11 28.29 20.83
N SER A 39 31.95 29.60 20.71
CA SER A 39 31.78 30.48 21.88
C SER A 39 30.30 30.51 22.24
N GLY A 40 29.94 29.92 23.38
CA GLY A 40 28.55 29.83 23.85
C GLY A 40 28.07 28.37 24.01
N HIS A 41 26.73 28.17 23.87
CA HIS A 41 26.12 26.87 24.11
C HIS A 41 25.66 26.25 22.78
N LEU A 42 25.92 24.94 22.59
CA LEU A 42 25.44 24.15 21.50
C LEU A 42 24.24 23.31 21.94
N LEU A 43 23.09 23.46 21.29
CA LEU A 43 21.92 22.63 21.49
C LEU A 43 21.90 21.51 20.46
N GLU A 44 22.00 20.27 20.90
CA GLU A 44 21.82 19.07 20.07
C GLU A 44 20.45 18.48 20.33
N GLY A 45 19.62 18.32 19.28
CA GLY A 45 18.32 17.65 19.35
C GLY A 45 18.29 16.41 18.47
N ARG A 46 17.86 15.28 19.02
CA ARG A 46 17.71 14.02 18.29
C ARG A 46 16.27 13.51 18.41
N TYR A 47 15.62 13.28 17.26
CA TYR A 47 14.28 12.71 17.19
C TYR A 47 14.28 11.52 16.25
N ASN A 48 13.74 10.39 16.71
CA ASN A 48 13.50 9.21 15.89
C ASN A 48 12.01 8.87 15.98
N TYR A 49 11.32 8.96 14.86
CA TYR A 49 9.89 8.69 14.76
C TYR A 49 9.56 7.98 13.45
N ASP A 50 8.45 7.27 13.43
CA ASP A 50 7.90 6.65 12.24
C ASP A 50 6.38 6.75 12.27
N ALA A 51 5.74 6.62 11.11
CA ALA A 51 4.29 6.73 10.97
C ALA A 51 3.75 5.50 10.25
N PHE A 52 2.74 4.86 10.83
CA PHE A 52 2.12 3.66 10.29
C PHE A 52 0.62 3.84 10.15
N VAL A 53 0.05 3.27 9.09
CA VAL A 53 -1.40 3.07 8.96
C VAL A 53 -1.73 1.67 9.47
N LEU A 54 -2.66 1.57 10.42
CA LEU A 54 -3.15 0.28 10.91
C LEU A 54 -3.94 -0.44 9.81
N GLY A 55 -3.54 -1.66 9.44
CA GLY A 55 -4.23 -2.44 8.41
C GLY A 55 -5.73 -2.64 8.69
N ALA A 56 -6.10 -2.90 9.95
CA ALA A 56 -7.51 -3.03 10.37
C ALA A 56 -8.30 -1.71 10.27
N LYS A 57 -7.63 -0.56 10.24
CA LYS A 57 -8.26 0.78 10.18
C LYS A 57 -7.90 1.54 8.90
N CYS A 58 -7.38 0.86 7.89
CA CYS A 58 -6.99 1.48 6.63
C CYS A 58 -8.15 2.14 5.88
N SER A 59 -9.40 1.70 6.13
CA SER A 59 -10.61 2.34 5.61
C SER A 59 -10.84 3.78 6.14
N GLY A 60 -10.18 4.14 7.25
CA GLY A 60 -10.19 5.50 7.77
C GLY A 60 -9.18 6.44 7.11
N VAL A 61 -8.48 6.00 6.06
CA VAL A 61 -7.58 6.83 5.27
C VAL A 61 -8.12 6.96 3.85
N TYR A 62 -8.36 8.18 3.42
CA TYR A 62 -8.79 8.52 2.07
C TYR A 62 -7.70 9.29 1.35
N ALA A 63 -7.33 8.85 0.16
CA ALA A 63 -6.39 9.54 -0.71
C ALA A 63 -7.10 9.94 -2.02
N ALA A 64 -7.10 11.21 -2.34
CA ALA A 64 -7.53 11.69 -3.65
C ALA A 64 -6.36 11.56 -4.63
N VAL A 65 -6.54 10.71 -5.62
CA VAL A 65 -5.51 10.41 -6.62
C VAL A 65 -6.13 10.44 -8.03
N ASP A 66 -5.30 10.76 -9.02
CA ASP A 66 -5.70 10.65 -10.43
C ASP A 66 -6.01 9.21 -10.80
N SER A 67 -7.06 9.00 -11.57
CA SER A 67 -7.41 7.66 -12.08
C SER A 67 -6.28 7.05 -12.93
N SER A 68 -5.52 7.89 -13.63
CA SER A 68 -4.35 7.47 -14.41
C SER A 68 -3.17 7.02 -13.53
N ALA A 69 -3.11 7.46 -12.27
CA ALA A 69 -2.07 7.09 -11.31
C ALA A 69 -2.37 5.77 -10.59
N VAL A 70 -3.56 5.20 -10.76
CA VAL A 70 -3.99 3.94 -10.13
C VAL A 70 -4.00 2.82 -11.16
N CYS A 71 -3.57 1.62 -10.77
CA CYS A 71 -3.71 0.44 -11.62
C CYS A 71 -5.19 0.09 -11.80
N ALA A 72 -5.56 -0.35 -12.99
CA ALA A 72 -6.91 -0.84 -13.25
C ALA A 72 -7.18 -2.12 -12.44
N LYS A 73 -8.37 -2.21 -11.88
CA LYS A 73 -8.85 -3.39 -11.13
C LYS A 73 -8.77 -4.63 -12.02
N PRO A 74 -8.15 -5.74 -11.56
CA PRO A 74 -8.14 -6.98 -12.32
C PRO A 74 -9.55 -7.55 -12.48
N THR A 75 -9.78 -8.16 -13.62
CA THR A 75 -10.98 -8.95 -13.93
C THR A 75 -10.61 -10.42 -14.04
N ALA A 76 -11.47 -11.29 -13.53
CA ALA A 76 -11.31 -12.73 -13.66
C ALA A 76 -12.35 -13.28 -14.63
N THR A 77 -11.94 -14.23 -15.47
CA THR A 77 -12.81 -14.96 -16.38
C THR A 77 -12.55 -16.45 -16.26
N LYS A 78 -13.60 -17.27 -16.28
CA LYS A 78 -13.48 -18.73 -16.25
C LYS A 78 -13.74 -19.27 -17.65
N ASN A 79 -12.84 -20.09 -18.14
CA ASN A 79 -12.98 -20.81 -19.39
C ASN A 79 -12.45 -22.24 -19.25
N ALA A 80 -13.22 -23.22 -19.67
CA ALA A 80 -12.89 -24.64 -19.59
C ALA A 80 -12.37 -25.09 -18.19
N GLY A 81 -12.99 -24.59 -17.11
CA GLY A 81 -12.60 -24.92 -15.72
C GLY A 81 -11.41 -24.14 -15.19
N LYS A 82 -10.72 -23.36 -16.01
CA LYS A 82 -9.58 -22.52 -15.61
C LYS A 82 -9.96 -21.06 -15.47
N ILE A 83 -9.40 -20.42 -14.45
CA ILE A 83 -9.57 -18.99 -14.18
C ILE A 83 -8.37 -18.25 -14.73
N SER A 84 -8.63 -17.26 -15.57
CA SER A 84 -7.66 -16.29 -16.07
C SER A 84 -7.91 -14.91 -15.49
N LEU A 85 -6.83 -14.22 -15.13
CA LEU A 85 -6.85 -12.86 -14.60
C LEU A 85 -6.25 -11.90 -15.62
N ALA A 86 -6.90 -10.77 -15.83
CA ALA A 86 -6.41 -9.71 -16.71
C ALA A 86 -6.59 -8.33 -16.07
N THR A 87 -5.76 -7.38 -16.46
CA THR A 87 -5.89 -5.97 -16.06
C THR A 87 -5.67 -5.07 -17.27
N ALA A 88 -6.38 -3.96 -17.33
CA ALA A 88 -6.21 -2.96 -18.40
C ALA A 88 -4.92 -2.12 -18.22
N THR A 89 -4.22 -2.24 -17.10
CA THR A 89 -2.93 -1.57 -16.91
C THR A 89 -1.82 -2.40 -17.53
N GLU A 90 -1.33 -1.99 -18.68
CA GLU A 90 -0.23 -2.64 -19.36
C GLU A 90 1.02 -2.76 -18.47
N GLY A 91 1.65 -3.96 -18.45
CA GLY A 91 2.86 -4.25 -17.68
C GLY A 91 2.64 -4.26 -16.16
N ALA A 92 1.40 -4.33 -15.67
CA ALA A 92 1.15 -4.52 -14.25
C ALA A 92 1.23 -6.00 -13.87
N ALA A 93 1.91 -6.30 -12.77
CA ALA A 93 1.90 -7.62 -12.15
C ALA A 93 0.59 -7.81 -11.37
N ILE A 94 -0.02 -8.99 -11.50
CA ILE A 94 -1.23 -9.35 -10.74
C ILE A 94 -0.81 -10.30 -9.62
N THR A 95 -1.25 -10.01 -8.40
CA THR A 95 -1.14 -10.89 -7.23
C THR A 95 -2.54 -11.34 -6.85
N PHE A 96 -2.72 -12.61 -6.52
CA PHE A 96 -4.03 -13.15 -6.21
C PHE A 96 -4.00 -14.15 -5.06
N THR A 97 -5.18 -14.42 -4.48
CA THR A 97 -5.45 -15.48 -3.48
C THR A 97 -6.68 -16.27 -3.91
N THR A 98 -6.79 -17.51 -3.49
CA THR A 98 -7.92 -18.41 -3.78
C THR A 98 -8.71 -18.79 -2.54
N ASP A 99 -8.28 -18.30 -1.37
CA ASP A 99 -8.88 -18.55 -0.06
C ASP A 99 -9.80 -17.40 0.42
N GLY A 100 -10.04 -16.40 -0.44
CA GLY A 100 -10.82 -15.22 -0.09
C GLY A 100 -10.10 -14.19 0.80
N SER A 101 -8.82 -14.42 1.14
CA SER A 101 -8.00 -13.44 1.85
C SER A 101 -7.61 -12.26 0.96
N ASP A 102 -7.23 -11.13 1.57
CA ASP A 102 -6.80 -9.95 0.80
C ASP A 102 -5.36 -10.15 0.28
N PRO A 103 -5.14 -10.17 -1.06
CA PRO A 103 -3.82 -10.43 -1.64
C PRO A 103 -2.78 -9.34 -1.37
N ARG A 104 -3.18 -8.22 -0.75
CA ARG A 104 -2.25 -7.16 -0.35
C ARG A 104 -1.47 -7.52 0.91
N TYR A 105 -2.05 -8.33 1.78
CA TYR A 105 -1.54 -8.62 3.12
C TYR A 105 -1.41 -10.11 3.43
N SER A 106 -1.99 -10.98 2.58
CA SER A 106 -1.98 -12.42 2.80
C SER A 106 -0.61 -13.03 2.53
N THR A 107 -0.22 -13.99 3.35
CA THR A 107 0.95 -14.84 3.14
C THR A 107 0.72 -15.90 2.06
N THR A 108 -0.55 -16.20 1.73
CA THR A 108 -0.95 -17.13 0.66
C THR A 108 -1.00 -16.48 -0.72
N ALA A 109 -0.72 -15.17 -0.81
CA ALA A 109 -0.78 -14.43 -2.05
C ALA A 109 0.30 -14.90 -3.04
N ALA A 110 -0.14 -15.30 -4.24
CA ALA A 110 0.72 -15.76 -5.33
C ALA A 110 0.75 -14.75 -6.49
N ALA A 111 1.88 -14.69 -7.21
CA ALA A 111 1.97 -13.92 -8.43
C ALA A 111 1.28 -14.69 -9.58
N TYR A 112 0.45 -13.98 -10.35
CA TYR A 112 -0.22 -14.56 -11.50
C TYR A 112 0.71 -14.64 -12.71
N SER A 113 0.88 -15.83 -13.24
CA SER A 113 1.66 -16.08 -14.45
C SER A 113 0.87 -16.80 -15.55
N ALA A 114 -0.09 -17.64 -15.18
CA ALA A 114 -0.89 -18.43 -16.10
C ALA A 114 -2.27 -18.76 -15.50
N ALA A 115 -3.21 -19.17 -16.35
CA ALA A 115 -4.52 -19.62 -15.91
C ALA A 115 -4.41 -20.86 -15.01
N PHE A 116 -5.17 -20.87 -13.92
CA PHE A 116 -5.16 -21.91 -12.87
C PHE A 116 -6.53 -22.54 -12.70
N ASP A 117 -6.56 -23.74 -12.11
CA ASP A 117 -7.80 -24.47 -11.89
C ASP A 117 -8.61 -23.80 -10.78
N GLY A 118 -9.90 -23.54 -11.06
CA GLY A 118 -10.84 -22.91 -10.14
C GLY A 118 -12.10 -23.75 -9.99
N PRO A 119 -12.13 -24.72 -9.02
CA PRO A 119 -13.35 -25.46 -8.73
C PRO A 119 -14.50 -24.51 -8.38
N VAL A 120 -15.73 -24.98 -8.56
CA VAL A 120 -16.95 -24.21 -8.20
C VAL A 120 -16.87 -23.81 -6.73
N GLY A 121 -17.22 -22.57 -6.44
CA GLY A 121 -17.15 -21.99 -5.09
C GLY A 121 -15.80 -21.40 -4.70
N THR A 122 -14.76 -21.46 -5.55
CA THR A 122 -13.47 -20.79 -5.27
C THR A 122 -13.64 -19.28 -5.31
N VAL A 123 -13.30 -18.62 -4.20
CA VAL A 123 -13.28 -17.15 -4.11
C VAL A 123 -11.89 -16.64 -4.45
N VAL A 124 -11.76 -16.01 -5.60
CA VAL A 124 -10.50 -15.42 -6.05
C VAL A 124 -10.51 -13.92 -5.77
N ARG A 125 -9.53 -13.45 -5.04
CA ARG A 125 -9.25 -12.02 -4.88
C ARG A 125 -7.95 -11.67 -5.56
N SER A 126 -7.90 -10.54 -6.26
CA SER A 126 -6.74 -10.13 -7.04
C SER A 126 -6.49 -8.63 -7.00
N VAL A 127 -5.23 -8.26 -7.11
CA VAL A 127 -4.75 -6.87 -7.10
C VAL A 127 -3.68 -6.70 -8.18
N ALA A 128 -3.75 -5.62 -8.94
CA ALA A 128 -2.73 -5.22 -9.91
C ALA A 128 -1.74 -4.24 -9.26
N LYS A 129 -0.45 -4.45 -9.51
CA LYS A 129 0.66 -3.64 -9.01
C LYS A 129 1.58 -3.26 -10.16
N LYS A 130 1.99 -1.98 -10.21
CA LYS A 130 2.98 -1.49 -11.18
C LYS A 130 3.85 -0.44 -10.51
N SER A 131 5.16 -0.47 -10.76
CA SER A 131 6.07 0.56 -10.28
C SER A 131 5.64 1.94 -10.80
N GLY A 132 5.66 2.95 -9.93
CA GLY A 132 5.23 4.32 -10.25
C GLY A 132 3.71 4.54 -10.28
N LYS A 133 2.90 3.52 -9.94
CA LYS A 133 1.45 3.65 -9.81
C LYS A 133 0.96 3.14 -8.46
N PHE A 134 -0.19 3.63 -8.02
CA PHE A 134 -0.90 3.05 -6.88
C PHE A 134 -1.47 1.67 -7.23
N ASN A 135 -1.52 0.79 -6.26
CA ASN A 135 -2.15 -0.52 -6.43
C ASN A 135 -3.62 -0.35 -6.79
N SER A 136 -4.15 -1.31 -7.54
CA SER A 136 -5.58 -1.33 -7.87
C SER A 136 -6.46 -1.59 -6.65
N ALA A 137 -7.75 -1.30 -6.78
CA ALA A 137 -8.75 -1.90 -5.92
C ALA A 137 -8.71 -3.44 -6.04
N VAL A 138 -9.14 -4.14 -4.97
CA VAL A 138 -9.22 -5.61 -4.97
C VAL A 138 -10.32 -6.05 -5.92
N GLY A 139 -9.96 -6.88 -6.90
CA GLY A 139 -10.89 -7.63 -7.73
C GLY A 139 -11.38 -8.86 -6.96
N GLU A 140 -12.68 -9.13 -6.98
CA GLU A 140 -13.27 -10.31 -6.37
C GLU A 140 -14.07 -11.08 -7.43
N TYR A 141 -13.92 -12.39 -7.44
CA TYR A 141 -14.58 -13.29 -8.35
C TYR A 141 -14.86 -14.61 -7.63
N THR A 142 -16.11 -15.08 -7.72
CA THR A 142 -16.49 -16.42 -7.22
C THR A 142 -16.73 -17.32 -8.42
N SER A 143 -16.02 -18.45 -8.44
CA SER A 143 -16.15 -19.44 -9.51
C SER A 143 -17.53 -20.11 -9.44
N ALA A 144 -18.32 -19.94 -10.48
CA ALA A 144 -19.59 -20.64 -10.70
C ALA A 144 -19.34 -21.96 -11.44
#